data_eb6c6bab8e6c5de841936beafe487efb
#
_entry.id   eb6c6bab8e6c5de841936beafe487efb
#
_cell.length_a   1.000
_cell.length_b   1.000
_cell.length_c   1.000
_cell.angle_alpha   90.00
_cell.angle_beta   90.00
_cell.angle_gamma   90.00
#
_symmetry.space_group_name_H-M   'P 1'
#
loop_
_entity.id
_entity.type
_entity.pdbx_description
1 polymer ?
#
loop_
_entity_poly.entity_id
_entity_poly.type
_entity_poly.pdbx_seq_one_letter_code
_entity_poly.pdbx_strand_id
1 'polypeptide(L)'
;MTTWQGWHQFVTTETPTPPQPGQPPRSPEERLAYHSAFVTIRTPAISTLATQVRTLMILGRHQQATARPSLIVTGPAAAGKTTAPLNVGRTCHLAHTRKNPTPPGSAHTAVPVAYVLVPPGATAKTLITEFARYLGIPTTTRMTQTQITDAVCHTYTQAGVQLVLIDEIHRLNPRTTTGAQAADLLKDLTERLRATFVYAGIDVTDTPPLFSGTRGAQLAGRATLITCGPLPARHGSREPFRDVITDIENNLDLTHHKNGTLPRHAPYLHQRTAGRIGSLTRLIRQAAITAICDGTERITKTTLDTIHLDHLAETHHRPRNR
;
A
#
# COMPACT_ATOMS: atom_id res chain seq x y z
N MET A 1 -0.17 8.41 9.19
CA MET A 1 -1.18 8.16 8.15
C MET A 1 -2.55 7.75 8.71
N THR A 2 -2.62 7.27 9.94
CA THR A 2 -3.89 6.86 10.60
C THR A 2 -4.76 8.04 11.10
N THR A 3 -4.39 9.27 10.77
CA THR A 3 -5.18 10.50 10.96
C THR A 3 -5.23 11.25 9.65
N TRP A 4 -6.25 12.11 9.48
CA TRP A 4 -6.36 12.97 8.30
C TRP A 4 -5.10 13.84 8.08
N GLN A 5 -4.58 14.46 9.15
CA GLN A 5 -3.37 15.27 9.05
C GLN A 5 -2.16 14.47 8.55
N GLY A 6 -1.95 13.27 9.13
CA GLY A 6 -0.86 12.40 8.70
C GLY A 6 -1.04 11.86 7.27
N TRP A 7 -2.27 11.59 6.86
CA TRP A 7 -2.59 11.23 5.46
C TRP A 7 -2.34 12.40 4.52
N HIS A 8 -2.82 13.59 4.88
CA HIS A 8 -2.64 14.81 4.08
C HIS A 8 -1.15 15.12 3.88
N GLN A 9 -0.37 15.06 4.96
CA GLN A 9 1.09 15.23 4.89
C GLN A 9 1.72 14.20 3.93
N PHE A 10 1.35 12.92 4.03
CA PHE A 10 1.85 11.87 3.11
C PHE A 10 1.50 12.17 1.65
N VAL A 11 0.29 12.63 1.37
CA VAL A 11 -0.16 12.92 0.01
C VAL A 11 0.51 14.16 -0.57
N THR A 12 0.70 15.21 0.24
CA THR A 12 1.28 16.50 -0.18
C THR A 12 2.81 16.49 -0.19
N THR A 13 3.45 15.55 0.50
CA THR A 13 4.90 15.38 0.42
C THR A 13 5.30 15.12 -1.03
N GLU A 14 6.15 15.96 -1.58
CA GLU A 14 6.66 15.79 -2.93
C GLU A 14 7.43 14.48 -3.03
N THR A 15 7.10 13.69 -4.06
CA THR A 15 7.93 12.54 -4.42
C THR A 15 9.16 13.05 -5.13
N PRO A 16 10.36 12.66 -4.69
CA PRO A 16 11.56 13.09 -5.37
C PRO A 16 11.52 12.64 -6.83
N THR A 17 11.84 13.56 -7.72
CA THR A 17 11.92 13.29 -9.15
C THR A 17 13.21 12.56 -9.48
N PRO A 18 13.19 11.57 -10.38
CA PRO A 18 14.41 10.95 -10.89
C PRO A 18 15.36 12.00 -11.50
N PRO A 19 16.68 11.73 -11.53
CA PRO A 19 17.63 12.61 -12.19
C PRO A 19 17.25 12.77 -13.67
N GLN A 20 17.26 14.02 -14.14
CA GLN A 20 16.91 14.34 -15.54
C GLN A 20 18.18 14.57 -16.36
N PRO A 21 18.27 14.09 -17.60
CA PRO A 21 19.39 14.40 -18.48
C PRO A 21 19.56 15.92 -18.62
N GLY A 22 20.81 16.41 -18.47
CA GLY A 22 21.11 17.84 -18.60
C GLY A 22 20.90 18.69 -17.34
N GLN A 23 20.42 18.13 -16.25
CA GLN A 23 20.44 18.81 -14.96
C GLN A 23 21.85 18.78 -14.34
N PRO A 24 22.23 19.80 -13.54
CA PRO A 24 23.47 19.74 -12.78
C PRO A 24 23.44 18.56 -11.79
N PRO A 25 24.59 17.92 -11.54
CA PRO A 25 24.65 16.82 -10.56
C PRO A 25 24.21 17.31 -9.18
N ARG A 26 23.40 16.51 -8.52
CA ARG A 26 22.97 16.77 -7.14
C ARG A 26 24.13 16.56 -6.17
N SER A 27 24.10 17.29 -5.06
CA SER A 27 25.02 17.07 -3.94
C SER A 27 24.86 15.65 -3.36
N PRO A 28 25.84 15.09 -2.65
CA PRO A 28 25.71 13.82 -1.96
C PRO A 28 24.52 13.79 -0.99
N GLU A 29 24.25 14.88 -0.26
CA GLU A 29 23.12 14.99 0.66
C GLU A 29 21.78 14.92 -0.06
N GLU A 30 21.62 15.62 -1.18
CA GLU A 30 20.40 15.56 -2.00
C GLU A 30 20.16 14.16 -2.55
N ARG A 31 21.21 13.44 -2.94
CA ARG A 31 21.12 12.06 -3.44
C ARG A 31 20.82 11.06 -2.33
N LEU A 32 21.38 11.24 -1.13
CA LEU A 32 21.02 10.47 0.05
C LEU A 32 19.55 10.70 0.42
N ALA A 33 19.09 11.95 0.41
CA ALA A 33 17.69 12.27 0.64
C ALA A 33 16.78 11.62 -0.43
N TYR A 34 17.17 11.68 -1.71
CA TYR A 34 16.45 11.04 -2.81
C TYR A 34 16.32 9.52 -2.61
N HIS A 35 17.43 8.82 -2.33
CA HIS A 35 17.40 7.37 -2.13
C HIS A 35 16.74 6.95 -0.82
N SER A 36 16.66 7.84 0.19
CA SER A 36 15.98 7.59 1.46
C SER A 36 14.46 7.81 1.38
N ALA A 37 13.99 8.57 0.42
CA ALA A 37 12.58 8.92 0.30
C ALA A 37 11.70 7.71 -0.09
N PHE A 38 10.40 7.82 0.23
CA PHE A 38 9.42 6.82 -0.18
C PHE A 38 9.10 6.95 -1.67
N VAL A 39 9.67 6.07 -2.47
CA VAL A 39 9.37 5.97 -3.91
C VAL A 39 8.62 4.67 -4.17
N THR A 40 7.47 4.75 -4.81
CA THR A 40 6.69 3.59 -5.21
C THR A 40 7.13 3.10 -6.58
N ILE A 41 7.50 1.83 -6.66
CA ILE A 41 7.83 1.17 -7.92
C ILE A 41 6.55 0.62 -8.51
N ARG A 42 6.33 0.89 -9.80
CA ARG A 42 5.16 0.38 -10.50
C ARG A 42 5.26 -1.14 -10.66
N THR A 43 4.28 -1.86 -10.09
CA THR A 43 4.14 -3.30 -10.25
C THR A 43 2.83 -3.62 -10.97
N PRO A 44 2.69 -4.82 -11.58
CA PRO A 44 1.43 -5.26 -12.18
C PRO A 44 0.26 -5.18 -11.18
N ALA A 45 0.48 -5.55 -9.93
CA ALA A 45 -0.54 -5.49 -8.88
C ALA A 45 -1.03 -4.06 -8.61
N ILE A 46 -0.12 -3.07 -8.56
CA ILE A 46 -0.49 -1.65 -8.40
C ILE A 46 -1.31 -1.17 -9.60
N SER A 47 -0.91 -1.53 -10.82
CA SER A 47 -1.62 -1.13 -12.04
C SER A 47 -3.02 -1.74 -12.10
N THR A 48 -3.16 -3.03 -11.75
CA THR A 48 -4.45 -3.71 -11.66
C THR A 48 -5.33 -3.08 -10.59
N LEU A 49 -4.78 -2.83 -9.38
CA LEU A 49 -5.50 -2.18 -8.29
C LEU A 49 -6.00 -0.79 -8.69
N ALA A 50 -5.15 0.02 -9.31
CA ALA A 50 -5.53 1.37 -9.77
C ALA A 50 -6.69 1.33 -10.78
N THR A 51 -6.63 0.41 -11.73
CA THR A 51 -7.69 0.21 -12.73
C THR A 51 -8.99 -0.22 -12.06
N GLN A 52 -8.94 -1.22 -11.18
CA GLN A 52 -10.12 -1.73 -10.48
C GLN A 52 -10.74 -0.68 -9.56
N VAL A 53 -9.94 0.03 -8.76
CA VAL A 53 -10.44 1.13 -7.90
C VAL A 53 -11.16 2.18 -8.75
N ARG A 54 -10.55 2.62 -9.86
CA ARG A 54 -11.18 3.58 -10.77
C ARG A 54 -12.52 3.08 -11.30
N THR A 55 -12.57 1.83 -11.74
CA THR A 55 -13.81 1.21 -12.26
C THR A 55 -14.89 1.18 -11.18
N LEU A 56 -14.57 0.71 -9.97
CA LEU A 56 -15.53 0.63 -8.87
C LEU A 56 -16.00 2.00 -8.39
N MET A 57 -15.13 3.00 -8.36
CA MET A 57 -15.53 4.38 -8.04
C MET A 57 -16.48 4.97 -9.08
N ILE A 58 -16.34 4.63 -10.36
CA ILE A 58 -17.28 5.02 -11.42
C ILE A 58 -18.62 4.32 -11.24
N LEU A 59 -18.61 3.00 -11.09
CA LEU A 59 -19.81 2.20 -10.83
C LEU A 59 -20.57 2.70 -9.59
N GLY A 60 -19.85 2.97 -8.50
CA GLY A 60 -20.42 3.43 -7.25
C GLY A 60 -21.12 4.80 -7.31
N ARG A 61 -20.85 5.62 -8.32
CA ARG A 61 -21.56 6.88 -8.53
C ARG A 61 -22.96 6.67 -9.13
N HIS A 62 -23.14 5.63 -9.92
CA HIS A 62 -24.35 5.38 -10.68
C HIS A 62 -25.26 4.30 -10.06
N GLN A 63 -24.70 3.43 -9.21
CA GLN A 63 -25.44 2.38 -8.53
C GLN A 63 -25.83 2.82 -7.12
N GLN A 64 -27.09 3.17 -6.90
CA GLN A 64 -27.56 3.68 -5.61
C GLN A 64 -28.17 2.59 -4.71
N ALA A 65 -28.70 1.52 -5.28
CA ALA A 65 -29.53 0.55 -4.57
C ALA A 65 -28.88 -0.82 -4.34
N THR A 66 -27.65 -1.02 -4.76
CA THR A 66 -26.98 -2.33 -4.64
C THR A 66 -25.80 -2.26 -3.66
N ALA A 67 -25.58 -3.37 -2.99
CA ALA A 67 -24.40 -3.56 -2.18
C ALA A 67 -23.12 -3.38 -3.03
N ARG A 68 -22.23 -2.52 -2.54
CA ARG A 68 -21.06 -2.08 -3.30
C ARG A 68 -20.00 -3.16 -3.39
N PRO A 69 -19.40 -3.38 -4.57
CA PRO A 69 -18.25 -4.24 -4.69
C PRO A 69 -17.03 -3.62 -4.00
N SER A 70 -16.15 -4.48 -3.50
CA SER A 70 -14.91 -4.13 -2.82
C SER A 70 -13.72 -4.83 -3.44
N LEU A 71 -12.51 -4.47 -3.00
CA LEU A 71 -11.26 -5.08 -3.44
C LEU A 71 -10.51 -5.66 -2.23
N ILE A 72 -9.85 -6.80 -2.44
CA ILE A 72 -8.98 -7.43 -1.46
C ILE A 72 -7.58 -7.51 -2.04
N VAL A 73 -6.62 -6.91 -1.36
CA VAL A 73 -5.19 -6.99 -1.69
C VAL A 73 -4.54 -7.98 -0.73
N THR A 74 -4.08 -9.09 -1.25
CA THR A 74 -3.49 -10.19 -0.46
C THR A 74 -2.09 -10.55 -0.94
N GLY A 75 -1.35 -11.29 -0.13
CA GLY A 75 -0.04 -11.84 -0.46
C GLY A 75 0.90 -11.93 0.74
N PRO A 76 2.09 -12.51 0.56
CA PRO A 76 3.06 -12.71 1.64
C PRO A 76 3.67 -11.38 2.14
N ALA A 77 4.40 -11.44 3.25
CA ALA A 77 5.14 -10.29 3.78
C ALA A 77 6.13 -9.72 2.75
N ALA A 78 6.38 -8.41 2.78
CA ALA A 78 7.27 -7.68 1.87
C ALA A 78 6.89 -7.74 0.37
N ALA A 79 5.66 -8.13 0.04
CA ALA A 79 5.14 -8.17 -1.35
C ALA A 79 4.50 -6.86 -1.83
N GLY A 80 4.46 -5.80 -1.01
CA GLY A 80 3.92 -4.49 -1.39
C GLY A 80 2.43 -4.28 -1.12
N LYS A 81 1.78 -5.14 -0.32
CA LYS A 81 0.35 -5.06 0.00
C LYS A 81 -0.11 -3.72 0.59
N THR A 82 0.65 -3.14 1.49
CA THR A 82 0.39 -1.81 2.06
C THR A 82 0.73 -0.71 1.07
N THR A 83 1.84 -0.86 0.34
CA THR A 83 2.32 0.15 -0.63
C THR A 83 1.34 0.34 -1.79
N ALA A 84 0.72 -0.74 -2.27
CA ALA A 84 -0.20 -0.67 -3.41
C ALA A 84 -1.45 0.17 -3.10
N PRO A 85 -2.22 -0.07 -2.02
CA PRO A 85 -3.34 0.79 -1.64
C PRO A 85 -2.93 2.22 -1.31
N LEU A 86 -1.80 2.44 -0.63
CA LEU A 86 -1.30 3.79 -0.32
C LEU A 86 -1.01 4.59 -1.59
N ASN A 87 -0.36 3.98 -2.59
CA ASN A 87 -0.08 4.62 -3.87
C ASN A 87 -1.36 4.97 -4.64
N VAL A 88 -2.30 4.02 -4.71
CA VAL A 88 -3.59 4.22 -5.39
C VAL A 88 -4.41 5.29 -4.66
N GLY A 89 -4.48 5.24 -3.33
CA GLY A 89 -5.16 6.24 -2.52
C GLY A 89 -4.58 7.64 -2.71
N ARG A 90 -3.24 7.76 -2.71
CA ARG A 90 -2.56 9.03 -3.00
C ARG A 90 -2.93 9.57 -4.38
N THR A 91 -2.91 8.72 -5.40
CA THR A 91 -3.29 9.10 -6.77
C THR A 91 -4.75 9.56 -6.84
N CYS A 92 -5.67 8.84 -6.20
CA CYS A 92 -7.09 9.21 -6.12
C CYS A 92 -7.28 10.55 -5.41
N HIS A 93 -6.59 10.76 -4.28
CA HIS A 93 -6.66 12.01 -3.52
C HIS A 93 -6.20 13.20 -4.37
N LEU A 94 -5.01 13.12 -4.96
CA LEU A 94 -4.47 14.18 -5.82
C LEU A 94 -5.35 14.45 -7.05
N ALA A 95 -5.92 13.41 -7.65
CA ALA A 95 -6.85 13.57 -8.78
C ALA A 95 -8.14 14.27 -8.34
N HIS A 96 -8.66 13.97 -7.15
CA HIS A 96 -9.82 14.63 -6.57
C HIS A 96 -9.57 16.11 -6.32
N THR A 97 -8.46 16.45 -5.65
CA THR A 97 -8.08 17.83 -5.31
C THR A 97 -7.86 18.70 -6.55
N ARG A 98 -7.26 18.13 -7.61
CA ARG A 98 -7.13 18.86 -8.90
C ARG A 98 -8.47 19.16 -9.57
N LYS A 99 -9.45 18.26 -9.45
CA LYS A 99 -10.78 18.45 -10.04
C LYS A 99 -11.68 19.35 -9.21
N ASN A 100 -11.49 19.36 -7.91
CA ASN A 100 -12.30 20.08 -6.94
C ASN A 100 -11.37 20.91 -6.04
N PRO A 101 -10.77 21.98 -6.53
CA PRO A 101 -9.91 22.83 -5.72
C PRO A 101 -10.74 23.45 -4.58
N THR A 102 -10.22 23.35 -3.37
CA THR A 102 -10.84 23.97 -2.20
C THR A 102 -10.64 25.47 -2.27
N PRO A 103 -11.69 26.29 -2.25
CA PRO A 103 -11.55 27.75 -2.23
C PRO A 103 -10.77 28.22 -1.00
N PRO A 104 -9.94 29.26 -1.09
CA PRO A 104 -9.29 29.86 0.06
C PRO A 104 -10.32 30.25 1.13
N GLY A 105 -10.05 29.90 2.39
CA GLY A 105 -10.97 30.22 3.50
C GLY A 105 -12.17 29.29 3.66
N SER A 106 -12.27 28.20 2.88
CA SER A 106 -13.32 27.21 3.06
C SER A 106 -13.17 26.49 4.41
N ALA A 107 -14.26 26.48 5.20
CA ALA A 107 -14.34 25.75 6.45
C ALA A 107 -14.39 24.20 6.24
N HIS A 108 -14.67 23.75 5.04
CA HIS A 108 -14.81 22.32 4.72
C HIS A 108 -13.71 21.86 3.76
N THR A 109 -12.80 21.05 4.27
CA THR A 109 -11.82 20.35 3.45
C THR A 109 -12.40 18.99 3.06
N ALA A 110 -12.53 18.73 1.75
CA ALA A 110 -12.95 17.41 1.28
C ALA A 110 -11.90 16.34 1.64
N VAL A 111 -12.36 15.21 2.13
CA VAL A 111 -11.52 14.05 2.49
C VAL A 111 -11.85 12.88 1.55
N PRO A 112 -11.34 12.87 0.32
CA PRO A 112 -11.75 11.86 -0.67
C PRO A 112 -11.29 10.44 -0.32
N VAL A 113 -10.25 10.29 0.49
CA VAL A 113 -9.65 9.00 0.87
C VAL A 113 -9.50 8.91 2.38
N ALA A 114 -9.94 7.79 2.95
CA ALA A 114 -9.68 7.43 4.35
C ALA A 114 -8.77 6.20 4.43
N TYR A 115 -7.80 6.24 5.33
CA TYR A 115 -6.90 5.12 5.62
C TYR A 115 -7.06 4.67 7.06
N VAL A 116 -7.43 3.42 7.25
CA VAL A 116 -7.68 2.81 8.56
C VAL A 116 -6.80 1.59 8.73
N LEU A 117 -6.07 1.55 9.83
CA LEU A 117 -5.25 0.41 10.23
C LEU A 117 -6.01 -0.42 11.26
N VAL A 118 -6.22 -1.70 10.99
CA VAL A 118 -6.87 -2.61 11.93
C VAL A 118 -5.96 -2.83 13.14
N PRO A 119 -6.40 -2.49 14.37
CA PRO A 119 -5.58 -2.72 15.55
C PRO A 119 -5.48 -4.22 15.90
N PRO A 120 -4.42 -4.66 16.59
CA PRO A 120 -4.32 -6.03 17.09
C PRO A 120 -5.50 -6.36 18.02
N GLY A 121 -6.09 -7.55 17.87
CA GLY A 121 -7.21 -7.97 18.71
C GLY A 121 -8.47 -7.11 18.55
N ALA A 122 -8.70 -6.54 17.37
CA ALA A 122 -9.79 -5.62 17.12
C ALA A 122 -11.16 -6.21 17.47
N THR A 123 -11.91 -5.45 18.27
CA THR A 123 -13.35 -5.59 18.45
C THR A 123 -14.09 -4.64 17.50
N ALA A 124 -15.39 -4.82 17.31
CA ALA A 124 -16.16 -3.88 16.51
C ALA A 124 -16.07 -2.44 17.06
N LYS A 125 -16.09 -2.26 18.39
CA LYS A 125 -15.96 -0.93 19.01
C LYS A 125 -14.57 -0.32 18.80
N THR A 126 -13.48 -1.09 18.98
CA THR A 126 -12.13 -0.57 18.74
C THR A 126 -11.90 -0.25 17.27
N LEU A 127 -12.41 -1.08 16.36
CA LEU A 127 -12.30 -0.83 14.92
C LEU A 127 -13.02 0.46 14.50
N ILE A 128 -14.29 0.66 14.92
CA ILE A 128 -14.99 1.90 14.54
C ILE A 128 -14.37 3.14 15.20
N THR A 129 -13.71 2.99 16.34
CA THR A 129 -12.94 4.07 16.97
C THR A 129 -11.74 4.48 16.09
N GLU A 130 -11.10 3.56 15.36
CA GLU A 130 -10.05 3.93 14.39
C GLU A 130 -10.61 4.74 13.21
N PHE A 131 -11.81 4.41 12.72
CA PHE A 131 -12.49 5.26 11.72
C PHE A 131 -12.79 6.66 12.29
N ALA A 132 -13.27 6.75 13.51
CA ALA A 132 -13.51 8.03 14.18
C ALA A 132 -12.20 8.82 14.33
N ARG A 133 -11.13 8.17 14.80
CA ARG A 133 -9.80 8.78 14.97
C ARG A 133 -9.27 9.37 13.66
N TYR A 134 -9.51 8.72 12.53
CA TYR A 134 -9.02 9.20 11.24
C TYR A 134 -9.49 10.62 10.93
N LEU A 135 -10.74 10.94 11.17
CA LEU A 135 -11.32 12.29 10.97
C LEU A 135 -11.33 13.17 12.22
N GLY A 136 -10.73 12.70 13.33
CA GLY A 136 -10.74 13.46 14.58
C GLY A 136 -12.12 13.57 15.23
N ILE A 137 -13.01 12.60 14.97
CA ILE A 137 -14.34 12.55 15.61
C ILE A 137 -14.16 12.25 17.10
N PRO A 138 -14.63 13.13 18.01
CA PRO A 138 -14.51 12.88 19.43
C PRO A 138 -15.24 11.61 19.86
N THR A 139 -14.54 10.73 20.56
CA THR A 139 -15.13 9.53 21.14
C THR A 139 -14.85 9.47 22.63
N THR A 140 -15.83 9.02 23.40
CA THR A 140 -15.67 8.80 24.84
C THR A 140 -15.90 7.31 25.18
N THR A 141 -15.39 6.88 26.32
CA THR A 141 -15.57 5.48 26.79
C THR A 141 -17.04 5.10 26.98
N ARG A 142 -17.90 6.10 27.26
CA ARG A 142 -19.36 5.91 27.48
C ARG A 142 -20.15 5.73 26.18
N MET A 143 -19.61 6.14 25.04
CA MET A 143 -20.31 5.97 23.77
C MET A 143 -20.44 4.50 23.41
N THR A 144 -21.60 4.11 22.93
CA THR A 144 -21.86 2.79 22.38
C THR A 144 -21.24 2.65 20.99
N GLN A 145 -21.03 1.41 20.54
CA GLN A 145 -20.57 1.15 19.17
C GLN A 145 -21.48 1.83 18.14
N THR A 146 -22.81 1.72 18.32
CA THR A 146 -23.80 2.31 17.39
C THR A 146 -23.66 3.83 17.30
N GLN A 147 -23.52 4.52 18.44
CA GLN A 147 -23.33 5.97 18.45
C GLN A 147 -22.07 6.39 17.70
N ILE A 148 -20.96 5.68 17.89
CA ILE A 148 -19.71 5.96 17.16
C ILE A 148 -19.91 5.67 15.67
N THR A 149 -20.56 4.55 15.30
CA THR A 149 -20.82 4.19 13.90
C THR A 149 -21.67 5.25 13.20
N ASP A 150 -22.71 5.75 13.86
CA ASP A 150 -23.58 6.79 13.30
C ASP A 150 -22.81 8.10 13.09
N ALA A 151 -22.00 8.51 14.07
CA ALA A 151 -21.14 9.68 13.95
C ALA A 151 -20.13 9.55 12.82
N VAL A 152 -19.49 8.38 12.68
CA VAL A 152 -18.55 8.07 11.60
C VAL A 152 -19.27 8.12 10.25
N CYS A 153 -20.38 7.42 10.08
CA CYS A 153 -21.11 7.41 8.81
C CYS A 153 -21.57 8.82 8.39
N HIS A 154 -22.07 9.61 9.34
CA HIS A 154 -22.45 10.98 9.08
C HIS A 154 -21.25 11.82 8.63
N THR A 155 -20.17 11.82 9.42
CA THR A 155 -18.98 12.67 9.15
C THR A 155 -18.28 12.25 7.86
N TYR A 156 -18.11 10.95 7.58
CA TYR A 156 -17.51 10.45 6.34
C TYR A 156 -18.32 10.85 5.11
N THR A 157 -19.65 10.84 5.22
CA THR A 157 -20.54 11.30 4.16
C THR A 157 -20.39 12.80 3.93
N GLN A 158 -20.39 13.60 4.97
CA GLN A 158 -20.21 15.06 4.90
C GLN A 158 -18.83 15.45 4.35
N ALA A 159 -17.78 14.72 4.76
CA ALA A 159 -16.42 14.93 4.26
C ALA A 159 -16.22 14.45 2.80
N GLY A 160 -17.21 13.78 2.21
CA GLY A 160 -17.15 13.32 0.82
C GLY A 160 -16.18 12.18 0.58
N VAL A 161 -16.03 11.26 1.55
CA VAL A 161 -15.14 10.09 1.42
C VAL A 161 -15.63 9.18 0.31
N GLN A 162 -14.76 8.91 -0.67
CA GLN A 162 -15.06 8.08 -1.85
C GLN A 162 -14.28 6.76 -1.87
N LEU A 163 -13.17 6.69 -1.16
CA LEU A 163 -12.29 5.53 -1.08
C LEU A 163 -11.89 5.29 0.38
N VAL A 164 -12.09 4.08 0.86
CA VAL A 164 -11.67 3.64 2.19
C VAL A 164 -10.65 2.52 2.04
N LEU A 165 -9.46 2.74 2.56
CA LEU A 165 -8.35 1.79 2.58
C LEU A 165 -8.26 1.19 3.99
N ILE A 166 -8.41 -0.12 4.11
CA ILE A 166 -8.33 -0.83 5.38
C ILE A 166 -7.14 -1.77 5.32
N ASP A 167 -6.11 -1.49 6.10
CA ASP A 167 -4.89 -2.28 6.13
C ASP A 167 -4.85 -3.22 7.34
N GLU A 168 -4.04 -4.28 7.22
CA GLU A 168 -3.85 -5.31 8.25
C GLU A 168 -5.15 -6.07 8.56
N ILE A 169 -6.02 -6.30 7.57
CA ILE A 169 -7.33 -6.94 7.75
C ILE A 169 -7.21 -8.36 8.34
N HIS A 170 -6.08 -9.04 8.16
CA HIS A 170 -5.80 -10.36 8.74
C HIS A 170 -5.72 -10.36 10.27
N ARG A 171 -5.63 -9.18 10.92
CA ARG A 171 -5.71 -9.05 12.38
C ARG A 171 -7.12 -9.28 12.93
N LEU A 172 -8.14 -9.23 12.09
CA LEU A 172 -9.46 -9.68 12.46
C LEU A 172 -9.48 -11.20 12.50
N ASN A 173 -9.90 -11.77 13.62
CA ASN A 173 -10.08 -13.21 13.76
C ASN A 173 -11.60 -13.56 13.84
N PRO A 174 -12.26 -13.83 12.73
CA PRO A 174 -13.69 -14.09 12.72
C PRO A 174 -14.10 -15.42 13.36
N ARG A 175 -13.14 -16.26 13.78
CA ARG A 175 -13.41 -17.45 14.60
C ARG A 175 -13.78 -17.06 16.04
N THR A 176 -13.41 -15.87 16.48
CA THR A 176 -13.83 -15.31 17.76
C THR A 176 -15.09 -14.49 17.60
N THR A 177 -15.95 -14.47 18.61
CA THR A 177 -17.18 -13.66 18.61
C THR A 177 -16.89 -12.18 18.32
N THR A 178 -15.84 -11.65 18.93
CA THR A 178 -15.43 -10.24 18.75
C THR A 178 -14.95 -9.93 17.33
N GLY A 179 -14.18 -10.84 16.74
CA GLY A 179 -13.72 -10.68 15.35
C GLY A 179 -14.84 -10.84 14.32
N ALA A 180 -15.80 -11.72 14.58
CA ALA A 180 -17.00 -11.85 13.76
C ALA A 180 -17.85 -10.57 13.80
N GLN A 181 -18.04 -9.97 14.98
CA GLN A 181 -18.72 -8.68 15.13
C GLN A 181 -17.99 -7.54 14.40
N ALA A 182 -16.65 -7.54 14.39
CA ALA A 182 -15.87 -6.57 13.65
C ALA A 182 -16.03 -6.73 12.13
N ALA A 183 -16.13 -7.97 11.64
CA ALA A 183 -16.44 -8.26 10.24
C ALA A 183 -17.86 -7.80 9.84
N ASP A 184 -18.86 -8.04 10.71
CA ASP A 184 -20.22 -7.57 10.50
C ASP A 184 -20.28 -6.02 10.47
N LEU A 185 -19.51 -5.34 11.32
CA LEU A 185 -19.37 -3.87 11.26
C LEU A 185 -18.81 -3.39 9.92
N LEU A 186 -17.78 -4.03 9.39
CA LEU A 186 -17.23 -3.66 8.07
C LEU A 186 -18.28 -3.80 6.97
N LYS A 187 -19.09 -4.86 7.03
CA LYS A 187 -20.20 -5.05 6.10
C LYS A 187 -21.21 -3.91 6.21
N ASP A 188 -21.66 -3.57 7.46
CA ASP A 188 -22.57 -2.46 7.70
C ASP A 188 -22.02 -1.13 7.13
N LEU A 189 -20.72 -0.85 7.35
CA LEU A 189 -20.06 0.34 6.79
C LEU A 189 -20.06 0.37 5.26
N THR A 190 -19.86 -0.79 4.59
CA THR A 190 -19.91 -0.85 3.11
C THR A 190 -21.32 -0.61 2.54
N GLU A 191 -22.35 -0.88 3.32
CA GLU A 191 -23.75 -0.63 2.95
C GLU A 191 -24.14 0.84 3.22
N ARG A 192 -23.66 1.42 4.32
CA ARG A 192 -24.00 2.80 4.76
C ARG A 192 -23.18 3.89 4.08
N LEU A 193 -21.91 3.63 3.76
CA LEU A 193 -21.02 4.62 3.14
C LEU A 193 -21.00 4.49 1.61
N ARG A 194 -21.12 5.60 0.91
CA ARG A 194 -21.02 5.67 -0.55
C ARG A 194 -19.55 5.68 -1.01
N ALA A 195 -18.73 4.76 -0.48
CA ALA A 195 -17.32 4.67 -0.77
C ALA A 195 -16.95 3.30 -1.34
N THR A 196 -15.85 3.24 -2.10
CA THR A 196 -15.21 2.00 -2.51
C THR A 196 -14.28 1.53 -1.39
N PHE A 197 -14.38 0.26 -0.99
CA PHE A 197 -13.53 -0.32 0.06
C PHE A 197 -12.42 -1.17 -0.55
N VAL A 198 -11.22 -0.98 -0.06
CA VAL A 198 -10.03 -1.79 -0.38
C VAL A 198 -9.48 -2.35 0.92
N TYR A 199 -9.50 -3.67 1.04
CA TYR A 199 -8.95 -4.40 2.18
C TYR A 199 -7.56 -4.92 1.84
N ALA A 200 -6.58 -4.73 2.71
CA ALA A 200 -5.23 -5.25 2.54
C ALA A 200 -4.82 -6.13 3.73
N GLY A 201 -4.16 -7.26 3.45
CA GLY A 201 -3.69 -8.14 4.51
C GLY A 201 -2.80 -9.28 4.02
N ILE A 202 -2.12 -9.93 4.97
CA ILE A 202 -1.26 -11.08 4.69
C ILE A 202 -2.14 -12.30 4.46
N ASP A 203 -1.90 -13.00 3.34
CA ASP A 203 -2.46 -14.32 3.00
C ASP A 203 -3.95 -14.45 3.38
N VAL A 204 -4.72 -13.42 3.02
CA VAL A 204 -6.13 -13.27 3.42
C VAL A 204 -6.99 -14.42 2.88
N THR A 205 -6.56 -15.04 1.78
CA THR A 205 -7.22 -16.23 1.19
C THR A 205 -6.94 -17.51 1.94
N ASP A 206 -5.77 -17.61 2.56
CA ASP A 206 -5.32 -18.82 3.26
C ASP A 206 -5.72 -18.79 4.75
N THR A 207 -6.01 -17.59 5.26
CA THR A 207 -6.51 -17.41 6.62
C THR A 207 -8.04 -17.58 6.59
N PRO A 208 -8.55 -18.69 7.11
CA PRO A 208 -9.96 -18.97 6.87
C PRO A 208 -10.82 -17.94 7.46
N PRO A 209 -11.46 -17.21 7.86
CA PRO A 209 -12.88 -17.06 7.78
C PRO A 209 -13.41 -15.64 7.56
N LEU A 210 -12.54 -14.60 7.31
CA LEU A 210 -13.10 -13.28 7.02
C LEU A 210 -13.94 -13.31 5.73
N PHE A 211 -13.52 -14.17 4.79
CA PHE A 211 -14.17 -14.36 3.50
C PHE A 211 -14.73 -15.77 3.31
N SER A 212 -14.74 -16.63 4.36
CA SER A 212 -15.29 -17.99 4.32
C SER A 212 -16.49 -18.14 5.27
N GLY A 213 -17.23 -19.24 5.11
CA GLY A 213 -18.49 -19.45 5.84
C GLY A 213 -19.62 -18.55 5.35
N THR A 214 -20.81 -18.70 5.89
CA THR A 214 -22.03 -17.99 5.42
C THR A 214 -21.90 -16.46 5.51
N ARG A 215 -21.25 -15.94 6.55
CA ARG A 215 -21.01 -14.50 6.73
C ARG A 215 -19.91 -13.97 5.81
N GLY A 216 -18.81 -14.70 5.72
CA GLY A 216 -17.68 -14.31 4.86
C GLY A 216 -17.98 -14.46 3.37
N ALA A 217 -18.81 -15.41 2.97
CA ALA A 217 -19.22 -15.61 1.58
C ALA A 217 -19.90 -14.39 0.98
N GLN A 218 -20.63 -13.60 1.78
CA GLN A 218 -21.24 -12.36 1.29
C GLN A 218 -20.24 -11.27 0.98
N LEU A 219 -19.18 -11.11 1.80
CA LEU A 219 -18.07 -10.20 1.50
C LEU A 219 -17.23 -10.72 0.31
N ALA A 220 -16.94 -12.02 0.30
CA ALA A 220 -16.19 -12.67 -0.78
C ALA A 220 -16.92 -12.57 -2.13
N GLY A 221 -18.23 -12.77 -2.16
CA GLY A 221 -19.04 -12.68 -3.38
C GLY A 221 -19.09 -11.27 -3.99
N ARG A 222 -18.69 -10.25 -3.24
CA ARG A 222 -18.66 -8.84 -3.68
C ARG A 222 -17.25 -8.28 -3.80
N ALA A 223 -16.21 -9.08 -3.48
CA ALA A 223 -14.84 -8.63 -3.46
C ALA A 223 -14.04 -9.22 -4.63
N THR A 224 -13.31 -8.36 -5.35
CA THR A 224 -12.33 -8.79 -6.34
C THR A 224 -10.97 -8.93 -5.67
N LEU A 225 -10.34 -10.10 -5.85
CA LEU A 225 -9.04 -10.41 -5.28
C LEU A 225 -7.91 -9.89 -6.17
N ILE A 226 -6.95 -9.21 -5.57
CA ILE A 226 -5.71 -8.75 -6.20
C ILE A 226 -4.55 -9.31 -5.41
N THR A 227 -3.75 -10.16 -6.05
CA THR A 227 -2.61 -10.79 -5.40
C THR A 227 -1.34 -9.97 -5.62
N CYS A 228 -0.74 -9.52 -4.52
CA CYS A 228 0.62 -9.00 -4.45
C CYS A 228 1.54 -10.17 -4.10
N GLY A 229 2.08 -10.85 -5.10
CA GLY A 229 3.00 -11.97 -4.92
C GLY A 229 4.45 -11.61 -5.22
N PRO A 230 5.38 -12.53 -4.95
CA PRO A 230 6.73 -12.44 -5.49
C PRO A 230 6.67 -12.34 -7.01
N LEU A 231 7.49 -11.47 -7.58
CA LEU A 231 7.59 -11.35 -9.03
C LEU A 231 8.32 -12.56 -9.58
N PRO A 232 7.75 -13.30 -10.55
CA PRO A 232 8.44 -14.43 -11.15
C PRO A 232 9.62 -13.95 -12.00
N ALA A 233 10.69 -14.76 -12.04
CA ALA A 233 11.83 -14.48 -12.90
C ALA A 233 11.41 -14.49 -14.39
N ARG A 234 10.48 -15.42 -14.75
CA ARG A 234 9.87 -15.52 -16.08
C ARG A 234 8.37 -15.78 -15.98
N HIS A 235 7.63 -15.18 -16.89
CA HIS A 235 6.21 -15.45 -17.10
C HIS A 235 5.93 -15.47 -18.62
N GLY A 236 5.92 -16.66 -19.21
CA GLY A 236 5.93 -16.80 -20.67
C GLY A 236 7.22 -16.22 -21.28
N SER A 237 7.06 -15.30 -22.22
CA SER A 237 8.19 -14.56 -22.85
C SER A 237 8.63 -13.32 -22.05
N ARG A 238 7.93 -12.95 -20.97
CA ARG A 238 8.23 -11.77 -20.16
C ARG A 238 9.12 -12.13 -18.98
N GLU A 239 9.94 -11.16 -18.55
CA GLU A 239 10.80 -11.23 -17.37
C GLU A 239 10.39 -10.14 -16.34
N PRO A 240 9.21 -10.26 -15.67
CA PRO A 240 8.64 -9.17 -14.88
C PRO A 240 9.57 -8.68 -13.75
N PHE A 241 10.35 -9.59 -13.17
CA PHE A 241 11.32 -9.21 -12.14
C PHE A 241 12.48 -8.39 -12.72
N ARG A 242 12.96 -8.74 -13.91
CA ARG A 242 14.01 -8.01 -14.62
C ARG A 242 13.54 -6.64 -15.08
N ASP A 243 12.29 -6.55 -15.56
CA ASP A 243 11.69 -5.27 -15.96
C ASP A 243 11.66 -4.29 -14.79
N VAL A 244 11.25 -4.76 -13.60
CA VAL A 244 11.26 -3.94 -12.38
C VAL A 244 12.68 -3.54 -11.97
N ILE A 245 13.67 -4.42 -12.08
CA ILE A 245 15.08 -4.07 -11.81
C ILE A 245 15.54 -2.96 -12.76
N THR A 246 15.18 -3.06 -14.03
CA THR A 246 15.53 -2.03 -15.04
C THR A 246 14.88 -0.68 -14.68
N ASP A 247 13.61 -0.69 -14.28
CA ASP A 247 12.92 0.52 -13.83
C ASP A 247 13.57 1.13 -12.58
N ILE A 248 14.00 0.32 -11.63
CA ILE A 248 14.72 0.80 -10.44
C ILE A 248 16.07 1.39 -10.84
N GLU A 249 16.84 0.69 -11.68
CA GLU A 249 18.17 1.13 -12.11
C GLU A 249 18.10 2.46 -12.86
N ASN A 250 17.13 2.65 -13.74
CA ASN A 250 16.91 3.89 -14.50
C ASN A 250 16.59 5.10 -13.60
N ASN A 251 16.18 4.83 -12.35
CA ASN A 251 15.89 5.86 -11.35
C ASN A 251 17.00 6.00 -10.30
N LEU A 252 18.16 5.36 -10.46
CA LEU A 252 19.30 5.56 -9.57
C LEU A 252 19.99 6.90 -9.86
N ASP A 253 20.35 7.60 -8.79
CA ASP A 253 21.14 8.84 -8.84
C ASP A 253 22.57 8.56 -8.34
N LEU A 254 23.35 7.90 -9.19
CA LEU A 254 24.73 7.50 -8.93
C LEU A 254 25.62 7.88 -10.13
N THR A 255 26.70 8.58 -9.88
CA THR A 255 27.51 9.21 -10.95
C THR A 255 28.32 8.22 -11.78
N HIS A 256 28.76 7.11 -11.20
CA HIS A 256 29.60 6.11 -11.87
C HIS A 256 28.87 4.78 -12.15
N HIS A 257 27.57 4.70 -11.86
CA HIS A 257 26.79 3.50 -12.13
C HIS A 257 26.43 3.43 -13.62
N LYS A 258 26.60 2.22 -14.21
CA LYS A 258 26.29 1.98 -15.62
C LYS A 258 24.96 1.23 -15.74
N ASN A 259 24.05 1.76 -16.53
CA ASN A 259 22.78 1.09 -16.83
C ASN A 259 23.01 -0.31 -17.43
N GLY A 260 22.15 -1.24 -17.08
CA GLY A 260 22.24 -2.64 -17.44
C GLY A 260 23.09 -3.48 -16.47
N THR A 261 23.70 -2.87 -15.45
CA THR A 261 24.48 -3.60 -14.43
C THR A 261 23.59 -4.47 -13.56
N LEU A 262 22.53 -3.90 -12.98
CA LEU A 262 21.59 -4.66 -12.13
C LEU A 262 20.76 -5.70 -12.92
N PRO A 263 20.23 -5.41 -14.12
CA PRO A 263 19.54 -6.43 -14.93
C PRO A 263 20.39 -7.63 -15.31
N ARG A 264 21.71 -7.51 -15.46
CA ARG A 264 22.62 -8.64 -15.66
C ARG A 264 22.67 -9.56 -14.44
N HIS A 265 22.46 -9.02 -13.24
CA HIS A 265 22.42 -9.75 -11.99
C HIS A 265 21.00 -10.18 -11.59
N ALA A 266 20.01 -10.09 -12.49
CA ALA A 266 18.62 -10.44 -12.18
C ALA A 266 18.44 -11.84 -11.56
N PRO A 267 19.08 -12.92 -12.02
CA PRO A 267 18.98 -14.23 -11.38
C PRO A 267 19.50 -14.22 -9.93
N TYR A 268 20.63 -13.57 -9.69
CA TYR A 268 21.19 -13.41 -8.35
C TYR A 268 20.27 -12.59 -7.44
N LEU A 269 19.77 -11.45 -7.92
CA LEU A 269 18.85 -10.59 -7.17
C LEU A 269 17.54 -11.32 -6.87
N HIS A 270 17.03 -12.12 -7.82
CA HIS A 270 15.83 -12.92 -7.61
C HIS A 270 16.04 -13.98 -6.51
N GLN A 271 17.16 -14.67 -6.53
CA GLN A 271 17.52 -15.63 -5.49
C GLN A 271 17.67 -14.95 -4.12
N ARG A 272 18.36 -13.79 -4.07
CA ARG A 272 18.58 -13.01 -2.83
C ARG A 272 17.28 -12.52 -2.18
N THR A 273 16.30 -12.16 -2.98
CA THR A 273 15.06 -11.51 -2.52
C THR A 273 13.84 -12.41 -2.60
N ALA A 274 14.00 -13.64 -3.11
CA ALA A 274 12.90 -14.55 -3.43
C ALA A 274 11.81 -13.89 -4.30
N GLY A 275 12.20 -12.98 -5.21
CA GLY A 275 11.28 -12.23 -6.06
C GLY A 275 10.44 -11.16 -5.33
N ARG A 276 10.67 -10.92 -4.03
CA ARG A 276 9.88 -9.96 -3.23
C ARG A 276 10.32 -8.52 -3.51
N ILE A 277 9.37 -7.71 -3.91
CA ILE A 277 9.63 -6.31 -4.28
C ILE A 277 10.15 -5.47 -3.10
N GLY A 278 9.66 -5.71 -1.89
CA GLY A 278 10.11 -5.00 -0.69
C GLY A 278 11.56 -5.28 -0.36
N SER A 279 11.98 -6.55 -0.41
CA SER A 279 13.38 -6.96 -0.19
C SER A 279 14.29 -6.45 -1.31
N LEU A 280 13.83 -6.48 -2.58
CA LEU A 280 14.57 -5.97 -3.73
C LEU A 280 14.84 -4.47 -3.61
N THR A 281 13.80 -3.68 -3.33
CA THR A 281 13.94 -2.23 -3.20
C THR A 281 14.82 -1.85 -2.03
N ARG A 282 14.69 -2.56 -0.91
CA ARG A 282 15.55 -2.38 0.26
C ARG A 282 17.03 -2.63 -0.09
N LEU A 283 17.31 -3.75 -0.78
CA LEU A 283 18.67 -4.12 -1.19
C LEU A 283 19.31 -3.05 -2.06
N ILE A 284 18.62 -2.64 -3.13
CA ILE A 284 19.16 -1.68 -4.09
C ILE A 284 19.32 -0.28 -3.46
N ARG A 285 18.36 0.15 -2.62
CA ARG A 285 18.43 1.44 -1.92
C ARG A 285 19.60 1.49 -0.93
N GLN A 286 19.78 0.43 -0.13
CA GLN A 286 20.93 0.37 0.78
C GLN A 286 22.24 0.35 0.01
N ALA A 287 22.32 -0.37 -1.12
CA ALA A 287 23.50 -0.38 -1.97
C ALA A 287 23.80 1.00 -2.57
N ALA A 288 22.78 1.74 -2.98
CA ALA A 288 22.94 3.10 -3.50
C ALA A 288 23.43 4.07 -2.41
N ILE A 289 22.83 4.01 -1.22
CA ILE A 289 23.26 4.82 -0.06
C ILE A 289 24.72 4.51 0.31
N THR A 290 25.08 3.23 0.40
CA THR A 290 26.45 2.80 0.68
C THR A 290 27.42 3.33 -0.36
N ALA A 291 27.07 3.22 -1.66
CA ALA A 291 27.92 3.68 -2.76
C ALA A 291 28.13 5.21 -2.78
N ILE A 292 27.17 5.99 -2.29
CA ILE A 292 27.32 7.44 -2.11
C ILE A 292 28.23 7.71 -0.89
N CYS A 293 28.00 7.01 0.23
CA CYS A 293 28.77 7.23 1.46
C CYS A 293 30.26 6.85 1.34
N ASP A 294 30.58 5.80 0.59
CA ASP A 294 31.95 5.34 0.37
C ASP A 294 32.63 5.99 -0.86
N GLY A 295 31.91 6.84 -1.60
CA GLY A 295 32.40 7.56 -2.78
C GLY A 295 32.60 6.68 -4.03
N THR A 296 32.23 5.41 -4.02
CA THR A 296 32.35 4.53 -5.20
C THR A 296 31.33 4.87 -6.30
N GLU A 297 30.21 5.46 -5.93
CA GLU A 297 29.14 5.94 -6.80
C GLU A 297 28.63 4.89 -7.81
N ARG A 298 28.75 3.62 -7.45
CA ARG A 298 28.30 2.49 -8.28
C ARG A 298 27.92 1.30 -7.43
N ILE A 299 26.90 0.59 -7.85
CA ILE A 299 26.51 -0.68 -7.24
C ILE A 299 27.22 -1.82 -7.95
N THR A 300 27.92 -2.66 -7.19
CA THR A 300 28.59 -3.87 -7.66
C THR A 300 27.99 -5.09 -6.97
N LYS A 301 28.28 -6.28 -7.49
CA LYS A 301 27.88 -7.52 -6.84
C LYS A 301 28.47 -7.60 -5.43
N THR A 302 29.71 -7.18 -5.24
CA THR A 302 30.35 -7.14 -3.92
C THR A 302 29.60 -6.23 -2.96
N THR A 303 29.18 -5.02 -3.39
CA THR A 303 28.36 -4.13 -2.57
C THR A 303 27.03 -4.79 -2.19
N LEU A 304 26.38 -5.47 -3.14
CA LEU A 304 25.15 -6.20 -2.86
C LEU A 304 25.34 -7.36 -1.86
N ASP A 305 26.47 -8.05 -1.92
CA ASP A 305 26.79 -9.18 -1.02
C ASP A 305 27.02 -8.73 0.43
N THR A 306 27.49 -7.50 0.67
CA THR A 306 27.73 -6.98 2.04
C THR A 306 26.46 -6.52 2.75
N ILE A 307 25.35 -6.34 2.04
CA ILE A 307 24.10 -5.83 2.62
C ILE A 307 23.30 -6.95 3.25
N HIS A 308 22.96 -6.78 4.52
CA HIS A 308 22.03 -7.66 5.23
C HIS A 308 20.57 -7.26 4.97
N LEU A 309 19.79 -8.19 4.47
CA LEU A 309 18.37 -8.00 4.19
C LEU A 309 17.49 -8.32 5.41
N ASP A 310 16.20 -8.34 5.17
CA ASP A 310 15.24 -8.83 6.15
C ASP A 310 15.41 -10.33 6.39
N HIS A 311 15.00 -10.78 7.57
CA HIS A 311 15.17 -12.17 8.00
C HIS A 311 14.58 -13.19 7.00
N LEU A 312 13.44 -12.84 6.36
CA LEU A 312 12.79 -13.72 5.38
C LEU A 312 13.66 -13.91 4.13
N ALA A 313 14.29 -12.84 3.64
CA ALA A 313 15.19 -12.90 2.49
C ALA A 313 16.47 -13.69 2.84
N GLU A 314 17.07 -13.42 4.00
CA GLU A 314 18.29 -14.13 4.44
C GLU A 314 18.05 -15.62 4.70
N THR A 315 16.88 -16.01 5.18
CA THR A 315 16.52 -17.43 5.39
C THR A 315 16.43 -18.17 4.05
N HIS A 316 15.94 -17.53 3.01
CA HIS A 316 15.90 -18.10 1.66
C HIS A 316 17.26 -18.13 0.97
N HIS A 317 18.15 -17.21 1.33
CA HIS A 317 19.48 -17.10 0.70
C HIS A 317 20.57 -17.95 1.37
N ARG A 318 20.36 -18.45 2.61
CA ARG A 318 21.36 -19.31 3.25
C ARG A 318 21.72 -20.46 2.30
N PRO A 319 22.99 -20.55 1.85
CA PRO A 319 23.42 -21.71 1.10
C PRO A 319 23.15 -22.93 1.99
N ARG A 320 22.47 -23.94 1.44
CA ARG A 320 22.42 -25.25 2.09
C ARG A 320 23.87 -25.65 2.31
N ASN A 321 24.34 -25.58 3.56
CA ASN A 321 25.62 -26.15 3.92
C ASN A 321 25.58 -27.61 3.45
N ARG A 322 26.45 -27.91 2.49
CA ARG A 322 26.75 -29.28 2.06
C ARG A 322 27.49 -30.00 3.18
#